data_ac8c04a66363cbdfa06413ec5e6231d6
#
_entry.id   ac8c04a66363cbdfa06413ec5e6231d6
#
_cell.length_a   1.000
_cell.length_b   1.000
_cell.length_c   1.000
_cell.angle_alpha   90.00
_cell.angle_beta   90.00
_cell.angle_gamma   90.00
#
_symmetry.space_group_name_H-M   'P 1'
#
loop_
_entity.id
_entity.type
_entity.pdbx_description
1 polymer ?
#
loop_
_entity_poly.entity_id
_entity_poly.type
_entity_poly.pdbx_seq_one_letter_code
_entity_poly.pdbx_strand_id
1 'polypeptide(L)'
;FDRVIVLMPSLDGLGTHLTDLMSWVSAGGSLMLGMTPDNSNCLQAIASKLGIESAGYDYATAESIVPSEDFMLGGGERYEFSDPFDSSLSVSLRETAHVWAKTGDAGTPLIWSNDCGSGHTVVCNIGIYDKVMRGFYASALSLLGEATAYPVINSAVFYLDDFPSPVPSGNGTYIKRDYGLSVADFYVKVWWPDLQKLAQKYGIRYTGVMIENYEDAVNQTEPARQADTTQVRYF
;
A
#
# COMPACT_ATOMS: atom_id res chain seq x y z
N PHE A 1 11.57 -17.45 12.52
CA PHE A 1 11.15 -16.23 11.82
C PHE A 1 12.39 -15.44 11.43
N ASP A 2 12.41 -14.88 10.22
CA ASP A 2 13.53 -14.07 9.73
C ASP A 2 13.26 -12.58 9.94
N ARG A 3 11.98 -12.21 10.11
CA ARG A 3 11.52 -10.83 10.27
C ARG A 3 10.43 -10.74 11.31
N VAL A 4 10.46 -9.69 12.12
CA VAL A 4 9.41 -9.34 13.10
C VAL A 4 8.98 -7.89 12.87
N ILE A 5 7.68 -7.66 12.85
CA ILE A 5 7.10 -6.32 12.77
C ILE A 5 6.30 -6.07 14.05
N VAL A 6 6.63 -5.00 14.75
CA VAL A 6 5.92 -4.55 15.95
C VAL A 6 5.04 -3.36 15.57
N LEU A 7 3.72 -3.53 15.71
CA LEU A 7 2.70 -2.52 15.39
C LEU A 7 2.01 -2.04 16.66
N MET A 8 2.81 -1.55 17.62
CA MET A 8 2.32 -0.95 18.85
C MET A 8 3.20 0.24 19.25
N PRO A 9 2.62 1.32 19.75
CA PRO A 9 3.39 2.50 20.15
C PRO A 9 4.22 2.23 21.40
N SER A 10 3.66 1.53 22.39
CA SER A 10 4.35 1.25 23.66
C SER A 10 5.03 -0.12 23.63
N LEU A 11 6.36 -0.12 23.81
CA LEU A 11 7.15 -1.35 23.94
C LEU A 11 7.03 -1.99 25.34
N ASP A 12 6.41 -1.31 26.28
CA ASP A 12 6.23 -1.83 27.65
C ASP A 12 5.39 -3.11 27.66
N GLY A 13 4.49 -3.27 26.68
CA GLY A 13 3.71 -4.49 26.47
C GLY A 13 4.54 -5.74 26.18
N LEU A 14 5.79 -5.59 25.72
CA LEU A 14 6.70 -6.71 25.51
C LEU A 14 7.35 -7.21 26.82
N GLY A 15 7.42 -6.38 27.85
CA GLY A 15 7.98 -6.73 29.14
C GLY A 15 9.39 -7.34 29.01
N THR A 16 9.63 -8.49 29.64
CA THR A 16 10.91 -9.21 29.57
C THR A 16 11.26 -9.74 28.19
N HIS A 17 10.25 -9.95 27.32
CA HIS A 17 10.48 -10.43 25.94
C HIS A 17 11.17 -9.40 25.04
N LEU A 18 11.22 -8.14 25.47
CA LEU A 18 12.00 -7.13 24.73
C LEU A 18 13.49 -7.51 24.67
N THR A 19 14.04 -8.04 25.76
CA THR A 19 15.44 -8.50 25.81
C THR A 19 15.67 -9.68 24.86
N ASP A 20 14.75 -10.63 24.84
CA ASP A 20 14.81 -11.80 23.95
C ASP A 20 14.73 -11.35 22.48
N LEU A 21 13.81 -10.44 22.17
CA LEU A 21 13.66 -9.87 20.84
C LEU A 21 14.95 -9.17 20.38
N MET A 22 15.53 -8.33 21.23
CA MET A 22 16.76 -7.61 20.85
C MET A 22 17.99 -8.52 20.80
N SER A 23 18.01 -9.62 21.55
CA SER A 23 19.03 -10.66 21.43
C SER A 23 18.90 -11.40 20.11
N TRP A 24 17.69 -11.73 19.70
CA TRP A 24 17.40 -12.34 18.40
C TRP A 24 17.77 -11.40 17.25
N VAL A 25 17.46 -10.10 17.32
CA VAL A 25 17.92 -9.12 16.33
C VAL A 25 19.44 -9.12 16.25
N SER A 26 20.13 -9.00 17.37
CA SER A 26 21.61 -8.96 17.41
C SER A 26 22.25 -10.22 16.82
N ALA A 27 21.54 -11.35 16.82
CA ALA A 27 21.98 -12.63 16.24
C ALA A 27 21.66 -12.77 14.74
N GLY A 28 21.08 -11.77 14.09
CA GLY A 28 20.82 -11.75 12.64
C GLY A 28 19.35 -11.57 12.24
N GLY A 29 18.44 -11.39 13.21
CA GLY A 29 17.03 -11.10 12.93
C GLY A 29 16.81 -9.68 12.42
N SER A 30 15.74 -9.46 11.66
CA SER A 30 15.34 -8.13 11.16
C SER A 30 14.05 -7.65 11.85
N LEU A 31 14.10 -6.50 12.49
CA LEU A 31 13.00 -5.92 13.25
C LEU A 31 12.51 -4.61 12.63
N MET A 32 11.21 -4.48 12.46
CA MET A 32 10.57 -3.20 12.12
C MET A 32 9.67 -2.74 13.26
N LEU A 33 9.90 -1.53 13.77
CA LEU A 33 8.89 -0.80 14.54
C LEU A 33 8.04 -0.03 13.53
N GLY A 34 6.84 -0.51 13.28
CA GLY A 34 5.95 0.02 12.24
C GLY A 34 5.03 1.15 12.70
N MET A 35 5.22 1.67 13.90
CA MET A 35 4.54 2.87 14.44
C MET A 35 5.54 3.72 15.20
N THR A 36 5.21 5.02 15.33
CA THR A 36 5.90 5.91 16.26
C THR A 36 5.97 5.28 17.64
N PRO A 37 7.17 5.03 18.18
CA PRO A 37 7.31 4.48 19.52
C PRO A 37 7.08 5.57 20.58
N ASP A 38 6.44 5.21 21.68
CA ASP A 38 6.37 6.05 22.86
C ASP A 38 7.76 6.16 23.52
N ASN A 39 8.10 7.34 24.03
CA ASN A 39 9.32 7.53 24.81
C ASN A 39 9.17 6.90 26.19
N SER A 40 9.24 5.59 26.25
CA SER A 40 9.13 4.77 27.45
C SER A 40 10.51 4.31 27.94
N ASN A 41 10.56 3.77 29.16
CA ASN A 41 11.79 3.15 29.69
C ASN A 41 12.27 1.99 28.80
N CYS A 42 11.35 1.25 28.20
CA CYS A 42 11.66 0.18 27.25
C CYS A 42 12.31 0.72 25.99
N LEU A 43 11.80 1.81 25.42
CA LEU A 43 12.45 2.46 24.28
C LEU A 43 13.85 2.95 24.64
N GLN A 44 14.00 3.62 25.77
CA GLN A 44 15.29 4.12 26.22
C GLN A 44 16.32 2.99 26.42
N ALA A 45 15.91 1.84 26.92
CA ALA A 45 16.78 0.69 27.11
C ALA A 45 17.35 0.11 25.80
N ILE A 46 16.63 0.26 24.68
CA ILE A 46 17.04 -0.26 23.38
C ILE A 46 17.37 0.85 22.36
N ALA A 47 17.29 2.11 22.75
CA ALA A 47 17.46 3.26 21.86
C ALA A 47 18.71 3.16 20.98
N SER A 48 19.84 2.82 21.59
CA SER A 48 21.10 2.67 20.85
C SER A 48 21.10 1.57 19.79
N LYS A 49 20.32 0.51 20.00
CA LYS A 49 20.16 -0.59 19.05
C LYS A 49 19.26 -0.19 17.88
N LEU A 50 18.38 0.77 18.08
CA LEU A 50 17.53 1.37 17.07
C LEU A 50 18.21 2.56 16.35
N GLY A 51 19.47 2.87 16.65
CA GLY A 51 20.16 4.02 16.10
C GLY A 51 19.73 5.36 16.69
N ILE A 52 19.00 5.36 17.81
CA ILE A 52 18.57 6.57 18.51
C ILE A 52 19.67 7.00 19.49
N GLU A 53 20.11 8.23 19.42
CA GLU A 53 21.03 8.84 20.37
C GLU A 53 20.27 9.44 21.55
N SER A 54 19.20 10.17 21.24
CA SER A 54 18.31 10.73 22.27
C SER A 54 16.88 10.82 21.72
N ALA A 55 15.90 10.68 22.61
CA ALA A 55 14.48 10.88 22.31
C ALA A 55 13.90 11.92 23.28
N GLY A 56 13.19 12.90 22.73
CA GLY A 56 12.43 13.89 23.48
C GLY A 56 11.10 13.31 23.97
N TYR A 57 10.37 14.11 24.73
CA TYR A 57 8.98 13.81 25.12
C TYR A 57 7.97 14.49 24.19
N ASP A 58 8.46 15.32 23.27
CA ASP A 58 7.64 16.07 22.35
C ASP A 58 7.47 15.30 21.04
N TYR A 59 6.31 15.50 20.41
CA TYR A 59 6.01 14.99 19.09
C TYR A 59 6.00 16.12 18.09
N ALA A 60 6.66 15.91 16.96
CA ALA A 60 6.69 16.86 15.88
C ALA A 60 5.51 16.65 14.93
N THR A 61 5.03 17.77 14.39
CA THR A 61 4.05 17.75 13.31
C THR A 61 4.76 17.43 11.98
N ALA A 62 4.20 16.49 11.24
CA ALA A 62 4.62 16.19 9.88
C ALA A 62 3.58 16.75 8.90
N GLU A 63 3.94 17.82 8.19
CA GLU A 63 3.14 18.41 7.11
C GLU A 63 3.49 17.78 5.76
N SER A 64 4.69 17.24 5.65
CA SER A 64 5.20 16.62 4.44
C SER A 64 6.24 15.54 4.76
N ILE A 65 6.52 14.70 3.78
CA ILE A 65 7.59 13.70 3.82
C ILE A 65 8.50 13.87 2.61
N VAL A 66 9.81 13.78 2.86
CA VAL A 66 10.84 13.75 1.84
C VAL A 66 11.60 12.42 1.98
N PRO A 67 11.30 11.40 1.17
CA PRO A 67 12.08 10.18 1.10
C PRO A 67 13.44 10.43 0.44
N SER A 68 14.46 9.67 0.78
CA SER A 68 15.74 9.70 0.06
C SER A 68 15.58 9.17 -1.37
N GLU A 69 16.51 9.54 -2.27
CA GLU A 69 16.43 9.19 -3.69
C GLU A 69 16.41 7.67 -3.92
N ASP A 70 17.09 6.92 -3.07
CA ASP A 70 17.26 5.47 -3.16
C ASP A 70 16.22 4.67 -2.34
N PHE A 71 15.32 5.36 -1.61
CA PHE A 71 14.34 4.70 -0.77
C PHE A 71 13.18 4.09 -1.56
N MET A 72 12.70 4.80 -2.56
CA MET A 72 11.57 4.38 -3.40
C MET A 72 11.53 5.16 -4.71
N LEU A 73 10.74 4.68 -5.67
CA LEU A 73 10.47 5.45 -6.89
C LEU A 73 9.81 6.79 -6.53
N GLY A 74 10.37 7.89 -7.04
CA GLY A 74 9.97 9.24 -6.67
C GLY A 74 10.64 9.75 -5.40
N GLY A 75 11.68 9.06 -4.91
CA GLY A 75 12.54 9.58 -3.85
C GLY A 75 13.21 10.89 -4.22
N GLY A 76 13.56 11.69 -3.22
CA GLY A 76 14.08 13.05 -3.38
C GLY A 76 12.99 14.11 -3.50
N GLU A 77 11.78 13.76 -3.89
CA GLU A 77 10.66 14.69 -4.01
C GLU A 77 9.97 14.92 -2.66
N ARG A 78 9.39 16.11 -2.50
CA ARG A 78 8.58 16.44 -1.31
C ARG A 78 7.12 16.11 -1.57
N TYR A 79 6.52 15.34 -0.67
CA TYR A 79 5.11 14.97 -0.70
C TYR A 79 4.37 15.64 0.46
N GLU A 80 3.44 16.53 0.16
CA GLU A 80 2.61 17.21 1.14
C GLU A 80 1.48 16.29 1.61
N PHE A 81 1.19 16.31 2.92
CA PHE A 81 0.04 15.61 3.46
C PHE A 81 -1.20 16.50 3.40
N SER A 82 -2.30 15.96 2.89
CA SER A 82 -3.60 16.65 2.92
C SER A 82 -4.15 16.78 4.34
N ASP A 83 -3.72 15.88 5.23
CA ASP A 83 -4.06 15.86 6.64
C ASP A 83 -2.77 15.67 7.46
N PRO A 84 -2.11 16.75 7.87
CA PRO A 84 -0.90 16.71 8.69
C PRO A 84 -1.13 15.98 10.01
N PHE A 85 -0.12 15.30 10.51
CA PHE A 85 -0.17 14.59 11.78
C PHE A 85 0.94 15.03 12.74
N ASP A 86 0.67 15.02 14.04
CA ASP A 86 1.53 15.50 15.12
C ASP A 86 1.99 14.35 16.05
N SER A 87 2.32 13.22 15.46
CA SER A 87 2.67 12.01 16.19
C SER A 87 4.06 11.46 15.88
N SER A 88 4.97 12.29 15.34
CA SER A 88 6.35 11.88 15.10
C SER A 88 7.21 12.22 16.31
N LEU A 89 7.77 11.22 16.98
CA LEU A 89 8.63 11.43 18.15
C LEU A 89 9.87 12.26 17.76
N SER A 90 10.18 13.29 18.54
CA SER A 90 11.39 14.09 18.36
C SER A 90 12.60 13.26 18.79
N VAL A 91 13.46 12.92 17.83
CA VAL A 91 14.64 12.08 18.05
C VAL A 91 15.88 12.69 17.42
N SER A 92 17.03 12.48 18.07
CA SER A 92 18.36 12.61 17.45
C SER A 92 18.88 11.20 17.15
N LEU A 93 19.39 11.01 15.95
CA LEU A 93 19.91 9.72 15.53
C LEU A 93 21.44 9.67 15.61
N ARG A 94 21.98 8.50 15.82
CA ARG A 94 23.40 8.20 15.79
C ARG A 94 23.90 8.25 14.34
N GLU A 95 25.18 8.48 14.15
CA GLU A 95 25.83 8.43 12.83
C GLU A 95 25.72 7.05 12.14
N THR A 96 25.49 5.99 12.92
CA THR A 96 25.26 4.63 12.41
C THR A 96 23.90 4.42 11.79
N ALA A 97 22.93 5.30 12.10
CA ALA A 97 21.59 5.20 11.56
C ALA A 97 21.50 5.85 10.17
N HIS A 98 20.85 5.17 9.24
CA HIS A 98 20.56 5.70 7.92
C HIS A 98 19.14 6.22 7.84
N VAL A 99 18.96 7.50 7.49
CA VAL A 99 17.66 8.16 7.37
C VAL A 99 17.13 7.97 5.95
N TRP A 100 16.02 7.26 5.81
CA TRP A 100 15.34 7.00 4.55
C TRP A 100 14.24 8.01 4.22
N ALA A 101 13.62 8.61 5.24
CA ALA A 101 12.64 9.67 5.04
C ALA A 101 12.60 10.61 6.25
N LYS A 102 12.32 11.88 6.00
CA LYS A 102 12.22 12.94 7.02
C LYS A 102 11.09 13.90 6.68
N THR A 103 10.68 14.74 7.65
CA THR A 103 9.77 15.85 7.38
C THR A 103 10.47 16.90 6.51
N GLY A 104 9.69 17.57 5.64
CA GLY A 104 10.26 18.56 4.73
C GLY A 104 10.76 19.83 5.39
N ASP A 105 10.14 20.25 6.50
CA ASP A 105 10.46 21.54 7.15
C ASP A 105 11.45 21.37 8.30
N ALA A 106 11.08 20.62 9.33
CA ALA A 106 11.91 20.44 10.52
C ALA A 106 13.04 19.42 10.35
N GLY A 107 12.97 18.59 9.29
CA GLY A 107 13.94 17.53 9.07
C GLY A 107 13.84 16.37 10.09
N THR A 108 12.73 16.27 10.82
CA THR A 108 12.50 15.18 11.78
C THR A 108 12.54 13.84 11.08
N PRO A 109 13.35 12.86 11.54
CA PRO A 109 13.39 11.54 10.95
C PRO A 109 12.04 10.82 11.06
N LEU A 110 11.53 10.35 9.92
CA LEU A 110 10.28 9.60 9.84
C LEU A 110 10.51 8.11 9.60
N ILE A 111 11.51 7.77 8.79
CA ILE A 111 11.88 6.38 8.55
C ILE A 111 13.40 6.31 8.56
N TRP A 112 13.94 5.40 9.37
CA TRP A 112 15.38 5.14 9.41
C TRP A 112 15.66 3.67 9.69
N SER A 113 16.89 3.25 9.42
CA SER A 113 17.38 1.93 9.74
C SER A 113 18.70 2.01 10.50
N ASN A 114 19.04 0.95 11.23
CA ASN A 114 20.30 0.81 11.94
C ASN A 114 20.69 -0.65 12.03
N ASP A 115 21.97 -0.94 11.93
CA ASP A 115 22.50 -2.27 12.18
C ASP A 115 22.63 -2.54 13.68
N CYS A 116 22.30 -3.75 14.08
CA CYS A 116 22.33 -4.19 15.47
C CYS A 116 22.98 -5.60 15.57
N GLY A 117 24.25 -5.64 15.84
CA GLY A 117 25.01 -6.90 15.76
C GLY A 117 25.09 -7.43 14.35
N SER A 118 24.58 -8.64 14.12
CA SER A 118 24.45 -9.22 12.77
C SER A 118 23.06 -8.99 12.15
N GLY A 119 22.16 -8.36 12.87
CA GLY A 119 20.79 -8.08 12.43
C GLY A 119 20.55 -6.62 12.13
N HIS A 120 19.31 -6.30 11.80
CA HIS A 120 18.93 -5.02 11.26
C HIS A 120 17.62 -4.50 11.89
N THR A 121 17.53 -3.20 12.12
CA THR A 121 16.34 -2.55 12.63
C THR A 121 15.86 -1.45 11.68
N VAL A 122 14.55 -1.35 11.53
CA VAL A 122 13.87 -0.26 10.78
C VAL A 122 12.85 0.36 11.71
N VAL A 123 12.80 1.68 11.78
CA VAL A 123 11.82 2.42 12.58
C VAL A 123 11.00 3.30 11.67
N CYS A 124 9.67 3.18 11.76
CA CYS A 124 8.71 4.09 11.17
C CYS A 124 8.15 5.00 12.29
N ASN A 125 8.63 6.22 12.33
CA ASN A 125 8.22 7.25 13.28
C ASN A 125 7.00 8.02 12.75
N ILE A 126 5.97 7.26 12.38
CA ILE A 126 4.74 7.72 11.74
C ILE A 126 3.57 7.14 12.51
N GLY A 127 2.76 8.00 13.12
CA GLY A 127 1.66 7.57 14.00
C GLY A 127 0.33 7.32 13.30
N ILE A 128 0.29 7.38 11.96
CA ILE A 128 -0.92 7.18 11.17
C ILE A 128 -0.77 6.02 10.18
N TYR A 129 -1.87 5.32 9.93
CA TYR A 129 -1.98 4.26 8.93
C TYR A 129 -2.98 4.62 7.84
N ASP A 130 -2.77 5.75 7.20
CA ASP A 130 -3.61 6.12 6.08
C ASP A 130 -3.19 5.37 4.80
N LYS A 131 -4.13 5.32 3.87
CA LYS A 131 -3.99 4.69 2.56
C LYS A 131 -2.84 5.31 1.75
N VAL A 132 -2.63 6.61 1.90
CA VAL A 132 -1.54 7.37 1.27
C VAL A 132 -0.15 6.92 1.76
N MET A 133 -0.04 6.41 2.99
CA MET A 133 1.22 5.97 3.58
C MET A 133 1.66 4.55 3.17
N ARG A 134 0.83 3.80 2.46
CA ARG A 134 1.11 2.39 2.12
C ARG A 134 2.41 2.19 1.36
N GLY A 135 2.73 3.10 0.44
CA GLY A 135 3.99 3.05 -0.32
C GLY A 135 5.21 3.19 0.59
N PHE A 136 5.19 4.12 1.53
CA PHE A 136 6.28 4.33 2.49
C PHE A 136 6.48 3.13 3.41
N TYR A 137 5.40 2.54 3.94
CA TYR A 137 5.48 1.32 4.75
C TYR A 137 5.97 0.11 3.95
N ALA A 138 5.54 -0.03 2.71
CA ALA A 138 6.01 -1.11 1.84
C ALA A 138 7.51 -0.97 1.53
N SER A 139 7.98 0.25 1.29
CA SER A 139 9.40 0.53 1.10
C SER A 139 10.21 0.30 2.39
N ALA A 140 9.69 0.72 3.55
CA ALA A 140 10.31 0.44 4.85
C ALA A 140 10.41 -1.07 5.10
N LEU A 141 9.37 -1.85 4.76
CA LEU A 141 9.39 -3.30 4.86
C LEU A 141 10.48 -3.93 3.96
N SER A 142 10.75 -3.33 2.81
CA SER A 142 11.79 -3.82 1.89
C SER A 142 13.20 -3.74 2.47
N LEU A 143 13.43 -2.84 3.44
CA LEU A 143 14.71 -2.71 4.12
C LEU A 143 15.03 -3.88 5.06
N LEU A 144 14.06 -4.73 5.38
CA LEU A 144 14.25 -5.87 6.28
C LEU A 144 14.91 -7.10 5.63
N GLY A 145 15.30 -7.04 4.38
CA GLY A 145 15.92 -8.17 3.73
C GLY A 145 16.25 -7.94 2.26
N GLU A 146 17.10 -8.80 1.71
CA GLU A 146 17.62 -8.67 0.34
C GLU A 146 16.56 -8.74 -0.76
N ALA A 147 15.43 -9.41 -0.51
CA ALA A 147 14.33 -9.51 -1.45
C ALA A 147 13.01 -9.29 -0.77
N THR A 148 12.28 -8.29 -1.22
CA THR A 148 10.92 -8.00 -0.75
C THR A 148 10.08 -7.53 -1.94
N ALA A 149 8.93 -8.18 -2.13
CA ALA A 149 7.96 -7.75 -3.14
C ALA A 149 7.02 -6.70 -2.52
N TYR A 150 6.93 -5.54 -3.14
CA TYR A 150 6.00 -4.49 -2.76
C TYR A 150 5.48 -3.77 -4.00
N PRO A 151 4.28 -3.17 -3.95
CA PRO A 151 3.74 -2.45 -5.10
C PRO A 151 4.53 -1.16 -5.34
N VAL A 152 5.09 -1.05 -6.54
CA VAL A 152 5.90 0.11 -6.98
C VAL A 152 5.04 1.16 -7.68
N ILE A 153 3.88 0.74 -8.21
CA ILE A 153 3.00 1.60 -8.99
C ILE A 153 1.72 1.87 -8.20
N ASN A 154 1.48 3.14 -7.89
CA ASN A 154 0.18 3.58 -7.38
C ASN A 154 -0.78 3.74 -8.56
N SER A 155 -1.36 2.63 -9.00
CA SER A 155 -2.30 2.62 -10.12
C SER A 155 -3.64 1.99 -9.72
N ALA A 156 -4.70 2.46 -10.33
CA ALA A 156 -5.99 1.81 -10.31
C ALA A 156 -6.23 1.12 -11.65
N VAL A 157 -6.71 -0.11 -11.60
CA VAL A 157 -7.10 -0.88 -12.78
C VAL A 157 -8.61 -1.05 -12.73
N PHE A 158 -9.27 -0.73 -13.86
CA PHE A 158 -10.70 -0.89 -14.02
C PHE A 158 -10.96 -2.08 -14.91
N TYR A 159 -11.44 -3.16 -14.33
CA TYR A 159 -11.86 -4.35 -15.05
C TYR A 159 -13.33 -4.23 -15.43
N LEU A 160 -13.63 -4.63 -16.65
CA LEU A 160 -14.99 -4.92 -17.11
C LEU A 160 -15.11 -6.44 -17.13
N ASP A 161 -15.66 -6.97 -16.04
CA ASP A 161 -15.90 -8.39 -15.88
C ASP A 161 -17.02 -8.84 -16.83
N ASP A 162 -16.98 -10.10 -17.24
CA ASP A 162 -17.94 -10.68 -18.19
C ASP A 162 -18.10 -9.84 -19.49
N PHE A 163 -16.99 -9.26 -19.95
CA PHE A 163 -17.01 -8.45 -21.16
C PHE A 163 -17.35 -9.31 -22.41
N PRO A 164 -18.14 -8.83 -23.37
CA PRO A 164 -18.56 -7.45 -23.62
C PRO A 164 -19.77 -6.99 -22.83
N SER A 165 -20.52 -7.87 -22.21
CA SER A 165 -21.59 -7.49 -21.33
C SER A 165 -21.88 -8.59 -20.32
N PRO A 166 -22.11 -8.23 -19.04
CA PRO A 166 -22.54 -9.19 -18.06
C PRO A 166 -23.84 -9.83 -18.54
N VAL A 167 -23.98 -11.15 -18.35
CA VAL A 167 -25.25 -11.82 -18.65
C VAL A 167 -26.30 -11.29 -17.71
N PRO A 168 -27.34 -10.62 -18.22
CA PRO A 168 -28.35 -10.07 -17.35
C PRO A 168 -29.16 -11.21 -16.75
N SER A 169 -29.20 -11.28 -15.44
CA SER A 169 -30.19 -12.10 -14.77
C SER A 169 -31.56 -11.49 -14.99
N GLY A 170 -32.49 -12.28 -15.49
CA GLY A 170 -33.89 -11.88 -15.70
C GLY A 170 -34.18 -11.31 -17.08
N ASN A 171 -35.37 -10.76 -17.24
CA ASN A 171 -35.96 -10.38 -18.53
C ASN A 171 -35.72 -8.93 -18.94
N GLY A 172 -34.81 -8.22 -18.25
CA GLY A 172 -34.52 -6.82 -18.54
C GLY A 172 -35.67 -5.85 -18.30
N THR A 173 -36.61 -6.18 -17.40
CA THR A 173 -37.84 -5.40 -17.15
C THR A 173 -37.56 -3.92 -16.89
N TYR A 174 -36.57 -3.62 -16.07
CA TYR A 174 -36.20 -2.23 -15.76
C TYR A 174 -35.58 -1.51 -16.96
N ILE A 175 -34.74 -2.17 -17.72
CA ILE A 175 -34.14 -1.64 -18.95
C ILE A 175 -35.27 -1.29 -19.95
N LYS A 176 -36.20 -2.19 -20.13
CA LYS A 176 -37.34 -1.97 -21.02
C LYS A 176 -38.24 -0.83 -20.52
N ARG A 177 -38.48 -0.75 -19.20
CA ARG A 177 -39.29 0.33 -18.60
C ARG A 177 -38.64 1.70 -18.78
N ASP A 178 -37.35 1.80 -18.47
CA ASP A 178 -36.67 3.11 -18.31
C ASP A 178 -36.09 3.61 -19.65
N TYR A 179 -35.69 2.69 -20.54
CA TYR A 179 -35.03 3.01 -21.80
C TYR A 179 -35.81 2.57 -23.05
N GLY A 180 -36.81 1.74 -22.91
CA GLY A 180 -37.55 1.19 -24.06
C GLY A 180 -36.73 0.22 -24.93
N LEU A 181 -35.60 -0.26 -24.43
CA LEU A 181 -34.61 -1.04 -25.17
C LEU A 181 -34.65 -2.52 -24.76
N SER A 182 -34.16 -3.39 -25.65
CA SER A 182 -33.73 -4.72 -25.27
C SER A 182 -32.44 -4.64 -24.41
N VAL A 183 -32.12 -5.71 -23.71
CA VAL A 183 -30.89 -5.77 -22.91
C VAL A 183 -29.66 -5.59 -23.80
N ALA A 184 -29.58 -6.27 -24.93
CA ALA A 184 -28.45 -6.15 -25.88
C ALA A 184 -28.34 -4.73 -26.42
N ASP A 185 -29.46 -4.11 -26.85
CA ASP A 185 -29.45 -2.73 -27.29
C ASP A 185 -29.04 -1.74 -26.22
N PHE A 186 -29.43 -1.97 -24.97
CA PHE A 186 -29.02 -1.13 -23.86
C PHE A 186 -27.50 -1.15 -23.67
N TYR A 187 -26.88 -2.32 -23.68
CA TYR A 187 -25.42 -2.42 -23.54
C TYR A 187 -24.69 -1.70 -24.67
N VAL A 188 -25.14 -1.85 -25.91
CA VAL A 188 -24.50 -1.23 -27.07
C VAL A 188 -24.77 0.28 -27.17
N LYS A 189 -26.02 0.73 -26.91
CA LYS A 189 -26.45 2.09 -27.19
C LYS A 189 -26.34 3.04 -26.00
N VAL A 190 -26.29 2.51 -24.76
CA VAL A 190 -26.25 3.30 -23.53
C VAL A 190 -25.01 2.99 -22.73
N TRP A 191 -24.89 1.77 -22.21
CA TRP A 191 -23.86 1.40 -21.25
C TRP A 191 -22.44 1.59 -21.82
N TRP A 192 -22.14 1.04 -22.98
CA TRP A 192 -20.81 1.16 -23.57
C TRP A 192 -20.44 2.60 -23.96
N PRO A 193 -21.29 3.37 -24.61
CA PRO A 193 -21.00 4.79 -24.87
C PRO A 193 -20.79 5.62 -23.61
N ASP A 194 -21.47 5.33 -22.51
CA ASP A 194 -21.26 6.02 -21.26
C ASP A 194 -19.94 5.67 -20.60
N LEU A 195 -19.52 4.40 -20.64
CA LEU A 195 -18.17 4.00 -20.22
C LEU A 195 -17.08 4.69 -21.05
N GLN A 196 -17.26 4.80 -22.38
CA GLN A 196 -16.33 5.51 -23.25
C GLN A 196 -16.24 7.00 -22.90
N LYS A 197 -17.35 7.66 -22.60
CA LYS A 197 -17.36 9.06 -22.12
C LYS A 197 -16.62 9.23 -20.81
N LEU A 198 -16.82 8.30 -19.87
CA LEU A 198 -16.10 8.30 -18.59
C LEU A 198 -14.60 8.08 -18.80
N ALA A 199 -14.22 7.14 -19.67
CA ALA A 199 -12.84 6.89 -20.03
C ALA A 199 -12.17 8.15 -20.60
N GLN A 200 -12.85 8.82 -21.53
CA GLN A 200 -12.35 10.05 -22.14
C GLN A 200 -12.26 11.20 -21.12
N LYS A 201 -13.28 11.37 -20.28
CA LYS A 201 -13.33 12.44 -19.30
C LYS A 201 -12.25 12.35 -18.21
N TYR A 202 -11.95 11.14 -17.77
CA TYR A 202 -11.08 10.89 -16.60
C TYR A 202 -9.74 10.22 -16.97
N GLY A 203 -9.46 10.01 -18.26
CA GLY A 203 -8.25 9.33 -18.70
C GLY A 203 -8.19 7.85 -18.30
N ILE A 204 -9.35 7.22 -18.07
CA ILE A 204 -9.44 5.83 -17.65
C ILE A 204 -9.18 4.89 -18.81
N ARG A 205 -8.47 3.79 -18.57
CA ARG A 205 -8.36 2.66 -19.48
C ARG A 205 -9.00 1.45 -18.85
N TYR A 206 -9.96 0.86 -19.55
CA TYR A 206 -10.59 -0.39 -19.11
C TYR A 206 -9.81 -1.60 -19.62
N THR A 207 -9.80 -2.66 -18.80
CA THR A 207 -9.37 -3.99 -19.21
C THR A 207 -10.62 -4.88 -19.26
N GLY A 208 -11.00 -5.30 -20.44
CA GLY A 208 -12.12 -6.25 -20.61
C GLY A 208 -11.65 -7.66 -20.31
N VAL A 209 -12.30 -8.31 -19.35
CA VAL A 209 -12.13 -9.72 -19.07
C VAL A 209 -13.21 -10.45 -19.88
N MET A 210 -12.80 -10.94 -21.05
CA MET A 210 -13.74 -11.56 -22.00
C MET A 210 -14.20 -12.91 -21.50
N ILE A 211 -15.50 -13.10 -21.51
CA ILE A 211 -16.12 -14.38 -21.26
C ILE A 211 -16.70 -14.95 -22.56
N GLU A 212 -16.40 -16.19 -22.81
CA GLU A 212 -16.87 -16.90 -24.01
C GLU A 212 -18.21 -17.58 -23.77
N ASN A 213 -18.35 -18.23 -22.64
CA ASN A 213 -19.60 -18.86 -22.21
C ASN A 213 -19.63 -19.08 -20.70
N TYR A 214 -20.81 -19.38 -20.17
CA TYR A 214 -21.04 -19.63 -18.74
C TYR A 214 -21.22 -21.12 -18.41
N GLU A 215 -20.84 -22.05 -19.31
CA GLU A 215 -21.12 -23.48 -19.19
C GLU A 215 -19.97 -24.29 -18.57
N ASP A 216 -18.97 -23.69 -17.96
CA ASP A 216 -17.79 -24.34 -17.38
C ASP A 216 -17.04 -25.30 -18.34
N ALA A 217 -17.24 -25.16 -19.63
CA ALA A 217 -16.64 -25.99 -20.65
C ALA A 217 -15.19 -25.57 -20.94
N VAL A 218 -14.27 -25.99 -20.12
CA VAL A 218 -12.88 -25.46 -20.02
C VAL A 218 -11.95 -25.99 -21.12
N ASN A 219 -12.31 -26.91 -21.97
CA ASN A 219 -11.38 -27.59 -22.89
C ASN A 219 -11.91 -27.71 -24.33
N GLN A 220 -12.58 -26.70 -24.81
CA GLN A 220 -13.08 -26.75 -26.17
C GLN A 220 -12.08 -26.17 -27.15
N THR A 221 -11.80 -26.88 -28.21
CA THR A 221 -10.93 -26.45 -29.31
C THR A 221 -11.61 -25.44 -30.22
N GLU A 222 -12.90 -25.24 -30.08
CA GLU A 222 -13.72 -24.28 -30.83
C GLU A 222 -14.57 -23.44 -29.88
N PRO A 223 -14.75 -22.14 -30.16
CA PRO A 223 -15.65 -21.27 -29.41
C PRO A 223 -17.06 -21.86 -29.29
N ALA A 224 -17.65 -21.72 -28.15
CA ALA A 224 -19.03 -22.15 -27.95
C ALA A 224 -19.96 -21.43 -28.94
N ARG A 225 -20.78 -22.20 -29.62
CA ARG A 225 -21.79 -21.70 -30.62
C ARG A 225 -23.01 -21.10 -29.93
N GLN A 226 -22.82 -20.37 -28.87
CA GLN A 226 -23.95 -19.90 -28.08
C GLN A 226 -24.36 -18.48 -28.37
N ALA A 227 -25.49 -18.08 -27.77
CA ALA A 227 -26.01 -16.71 -27.86
C ALA A 227 -25.04 -15.66 -27.39
N ASP A 228 -24.09 -16.02 -26.57
CA ASP A 228 -23.04 -15.12 -26.02
C ASP A 228 -22.15 -14.54 -27.12
N THR A 229 -21.86 -15.30 -28.18
CA THR A 229 -21.13 -14.81 -29.35
C THR A 229 -21.90 -13.73 -30.12
N THR A 230 -23.21 -13.66 -29.92
CA THR A 230 -24.02 -12.61 -30.56
C THR A 230 -23.72 -11.24 -29.98
N GLN A 231 -23.44 -11.15 -28.69
CA GLN A 231 -23.09 -9.88 -28.05
C GLN A 231 -21.72 -9.38 -28.47
N VAL A 232 -20.73 -10.24 -28.62
CA VAL A 232 -19.39 -9.90 -29.12
C VAL A 232 -19.44 -9.24 -30.51
N ARG A 233 -20.42 -9.56 -31.33
CA ARG A 233 -20.57 -8.96 -32.66
C ARG A 233 -21.04 -7.52 -32.66
N TYR A 234 -21.52 -7.00 -31.53
CA TYR A 234 -21.97 -5.62 -31.40
C TYR A 234 -20.86 -4.65 -30.96
N PHE A 235 -19.72 -5.18 -30.53
CA PHE A 235 -18.54 -4.46 -30.08
C PHE A 235 -17.32 -4.71 -30.97
#